data_48fe58fc3ccd02c402e4cd7390ab132a
#
_entry.id   48fe58fc3ccd02c402e4cd7390ab132a
#
_cell.length_a   1.000
_cell.length_b   1.000
_cell.length_c   1.000
_cell.angle_alpha   90.00
_cell.angle_beta   90.00
_cell.angle_gamma   90.00
#
_symmetry.space_group_name_H-M   'P 1'
#
loop_
_entity.id
_entity.type
_entity.pdbx_description
1 polymer ?
#
loop_
_entity_poly.entity_id
_entity_poly.type
_entity_poly.pdbx_seq_one_letter_code
_entity_poly.pdbx_strand_id
1 'polypeptide(L)'
;MDNRSIKKLEADLWESADLLRAGSKLTSNQYCMPVLGLLFLRYAYSRFKLVEAKILKDRPMRNGRKMPVEAKDFSAKSALFLPREAQYDYLVNLPENIASADLKNIAGQAMNSLGEVVNNAMELVEQQSEQLAGVLPKSYTDFSDELLGELLRIFNNNALDEVGGDVIGRIYEYFLNKFAKNIASDDGVFFTPKSLVKMIVNILEPTSGVLLDPACGSGGMFVQTGDFVNEAGLQANSSMTFYGQEKVEYNAQLCLMN
;
A
#
# COMPACT_ATOMS: atom_id res chain seq x y z
N MET A 1 -8.12 8.61 17.29
CA MET A 1 -9.29 7.68 17.29
C MET A 1 -9.08 6.60 18.34
N ASP A 2 -10.16 6.17 19.01
CA ASP A 2 -10.10 5.00 19.89
C ASP A 2 -10.16 3.69 19.06
N ASN A 3 -9.81 2.57 19.70
CA ASN A 3 -9.74 1.27 19.03
C ASN A 3 -11.12 0.79 18.51
N ARG A 4 -12.20 1.26 19.07
CA ARG A 4 -13.58 0.93 18.66
C ARG A 4 -13.97 1.65 17.37
N SER A 5 -13.59 2.92 17.26
CA SER A 5 -13.79 3.73 16.05
C SER A 5 -13.00 3.21 14.86
N ILE A 6 -11.76 2.73 15.09
CA ILE A 6 -10.94 2.13 14.04
C ILE A 6 -11.56 0.83 13.54
N LYS A 7 -12.00 -0.08 14.43
CA LYS A 7 -12.69 -1.33 14.04
C LYS A 7 -13.96 -1.08 13.24
N LYS A 8 -14.69 -0.01 13.57
CA LYS A 8 -15.88 0.37 12.80
C LYS A 8 -15.48 0.85 11.40
N LEU A 9 -14.46 1.70 11.29
CA LEU A 9 -13.94 2.18 10.01
C LEU A 9 -13.46 1.02 9.12
N GLU A 10 -12.72 0.06 9.68
CA GLU A 10 -12.28 -1.17 8.99
C GLU A 10 -13.48 -1.92 8.40
N ALA A 11 -14.55 -2.09 9.19
CA ALA A 11 -15.75 -2.81 8.76
C ALA A 11 -16.55 -2.04 7.70
N ASP A 12 -16.74 -0.73 7.89
CA ASP A 12 -17.51 0.12 6.97
C ASP A 12 -16.84 0.22 5.59
N LEU A 13 -15.49 0.35 5.57
CA LEU A 13 -14.71 0.36 4.32
C LEU A 13 -14.77 -0.99 3.61
N TRP A 14 -14.67 -2.09 4.36
CA TRP A 14 -14.79 -3.43 3.80
C TRP A 14 -16.17 -3.67 3.20
N GLU A 15 -17.23 -3.35 3.92
CA GLU A 15 -18.62 -3.54 3.46
C GLU A 15 -18.87 -2.77 2.17
N SER A 16 -18.40 -1.52 2.09
CA SER A 16 -18.51 -0.70 0.90
C SER A 16 -17.78 -1.32 -0.29
N ALA A 17 -16.54 -1.77 -0.09
CA ALA A 17 -15.76 -2.41 -1.15
C ALA A 17 -16.34 -3.77 -1.58
N ASP A 18 -16.84 -4.58 -0.65
CA ASP A 18 -17.44 -5.87 -0.97
C ASP A 18 -18.80 -5.74 -1.69
N LEU A 19 -19.59 -4.71 -1.37
CA LEU A 19 -20.80 -4.38 -2.12
C LEU A 19 -20.49 -4.01 -3.58
N LEU A 20 -19.43 -3.21 -3.81
CA LEU A 20 -18.98 -2.89 -5.15
C LEU A 20 -18.49 -4.13 -5.92
N ARG A 21 -17.77 -5.04 -5.25
CA ARG A 21 -17.39 -6.33 -5.82
C ARG A 21 -18.61 -7.14 -6.26
N ALA A 22 -19.61 -7.24 -5.39
CA ALA A 22 -20.83 -7.99 -5.69
C ALA A 22 -21.60 -7.44 -6.90
N GLY A 23 -21.53 -6.11 -7.12
CA GLY A 23 -22.09 -5.45 -8.31
C GLY A 23 -21.23 -5.55 -9.56
N SER A 24 -19.96 -5.96 -9.43
CA SER A 24 -19.02 -6.16 -10.54
C SER A 24 -19.16 -7.58 -11.10
N LYS A 25 -18.62 -7.82 -12.29
CA LYS A 25 -18.51 -9.18 -12.84
C LYS A 25 -17.16 -9.85 -12.49
N LEU A 26 -16.37 -9.24 -11.62
CA LEU A 26 -15.04 -9.71 -11.25
C LEU A 26 -15.10 -10.84 -10.24
N THR A 27 -14.25 -11.84 -10.42
CA THR A 27 -14.00 -12.87 -9.40
C THR A 27 -13.26 -12.28 -8.20
N SER A 28 -13.30 -12.97 -7.05
CA SER A 28 -12.56 -12.54 -5.84
C SER A 28 -11.06 -12.37 -6.12
N ASN A 29 -10.45 -13.26 -6.90
CA ASN A 29 -9.03 -13.19 -7.25
C ASN A 29 -8.70 -11.97 -8.14
N GLN A 30 -9.56 -11.66 -9.12
CA GLN A 30 -9.38 -10.50 -9.99
C GLN A 30 -9.56 -9.18 -9.24
N TYR A 31 -10.36 -9.17 -8.19
CA TYR A 31 -10.69 -7.97 -7.41
C TYR A 31 -9.69 -7.69 -6.28
N CYS A 32 -9.17 -8.73 -5.65
CA CYS A 32 -8.38 -8.65 -4.42
C CYS A 32 -7.09 -7.85 -4.59
N MET A 33 -6.21 -8.25 -5.52
CA MET A 33 -4.91 -7.58 -5.72
C MET A 33 -5.05 -6.11 -6.13
N PRO A 34 -5.91 -5.74 -7.09
CA PRO A 34 -6.14 -4.34 -7.40
C PRO A 34 -6.61 -3.51 -6.21
N VAL A 35 -7.54 -4.02 -5.38
CA VAL A 35 -8.00 -3.31 -4.19
C VAL A 35 -6.90 -3.14 -3.15
N LEU A 36 -6.11 -4.18 -2.89
CA LEU A 36 -4.94 -4.08 -2.02
C LEU A 36 -3.89 -3.12 -2.57
N GLY A 37 -3.71 -3.08 -3.89
CA GLY A 37 -2.85 -2.09 -4.56
C GLY A 37 -3.32 -0.65 -4.34
N LEU A 38 -4.63 -0.38 -4.42
CA LEU A 38 -5.18 0.95 -4.12
C LEU A 38 -4.96 1.34 -2.65
N LEU A 39 -5.17 0.41 -1.71
CA LEU A 39 -4.90 0.64 -0.30
C LEU A 39 -3.41 0.89 -0.03
N PHE A 40 -2.54 0.12 -0.68
CA PHE A 40 -1.09 0.35 -0.63
C PHE A 40 -0.74 1.76 -1.13
N LEU A 41 -1.25 2.16 -2.30
CA LEU A 41 -1.01 3.50 -2.85
C LEU A 41 -1.54 4.60 -1.91
N ARG A 42 -2.69 4.38 -1.29
CA ARG A 42 -3.26 5.31 -0.30
C ARG A 42 -2.38 5.43 0.95
N TYR A 43 -1.84 4.30 1.42
CA TYR A 43 -0.88 4.27 2.54
C TYR A 43 0.42 5.02 2.16
N ALA A 44 0.99 4.67 1.00
CA ALA A 44 2.20 5.32 0.51
C ALA A 44 2.02 6.84 0.38
N TYR A 45 0.85 7.29 -0.10
CA TYR A 45 0.50 8.71 -0.21
C TYR A 45 0.42 9.40 1.16
N SER A 46 -0.21 8.80 2.15
CA SER A 46 -0.27 9.37 3.50
C SER A 46 1.13 9.50 4.12
N ARG A 47 2.00 8.50 3.93
CA ARG A 47 3.41 8.57 4.36
C ARG A 47 4.18 9.65 3.61
N PHE A 48 3.99 9.72 2.30
CA PHE A 48 4.59 10.76 1.44
C PHE A 48 4.24 12.16 1.97
N LYS A 49 2.97 12.47 2.21
CA LYS A 49 2.51 13.78 2.72
C LYS A 49 3.16 14.13 4.05
N LEU A 50 3.20 13.20 5.01
CA LEU A 50 3.81 13.41 6.32
C LEU A 50 5.32 13.70 6.23
N VAL A 51 6.01 12.98 5.35
CA VAL A 51 7.45 13.13 5.16
C VAL A 51 7.77 14.38 4.36
N GLU A 52 6.99 14.67 3.30
CA GLU A 52 7.11 15.90 2.51
C GLU A 52 7.03 17.15 3.38
N ALA A 53 6.04 17.22 4.29
CA ALA A 53 5.89 18.34 5.20
C ALA A 53 7.14 18.55 6.08
N LYS A 54 7.74 17.46 6.57
CA LYS A 54 9.00 17.52 7.34
C LYS A 54 10.18 17.96 6.48
N ILE A 55 10.33 17.39 5.28
CA ILE A 55 11.38 17.76 4.34
C ILE A 55 11.27 19.26 4.00
N LEU A 56 10.09 19.76 3.68
CA LEU A 56 9.87 21.16 3.32
C LEU A 56 10.16 22.12 4.49
N LYS A 57 9.91 21.70 5.73
CA LYS A 57 10.21 22.49 6.94
C LYS A 57 11.71 22.60 7.19
N ASP A 58 12.43 21.50 7.07
CA ASP A 58 13.87 21.40 7.42
C ASP A 58 14.79 21.73 6.24
N ARG A 59 14.26 22.23 5.13
CA ARG A 59 14.98 22.34 3.86
C ARG A 59 16.04 23.44 3.86
N PRO A 60 17.29 23.11 3.52
CA PRO A 60 18.34 24.12 3.40
C PRO A 60 18.07 25.08 2.23
N MET A 61 18.36 26.34 2.45
CA MET A 61 18.35 27.37 1.40
C MET A 61 19.74 27.50 0.78
N ARG A 62 19.83 27.48 -0.54
CA ARG A 62 21.04 27.78 -1.29
C ARG A 62 20.78 28.98 -2.22
N ASN A 63 21.57 30.02 -2.10
CA ASN A 63 21.41 31.26 -2.88
C ASN A 63 19.98 31.85 -2.80
N GLY A 64 19.36 31.86 -1.61
CA GLY A 64 18.00 32.38 -1.41
C GLY A 64 16.86 31.52 -1.97
N ARG A 65 17.15 30.34 -2.51
CA ARG A 65 16.14 29.38 -3.03
C ARG A 65 16.19 28.08 -2.23
N LYS A 66 15.01 27.53 -1.91
CA LYS A 66 14.91 26.18 -1.34
C LYS A 66 15.39 25.16 -2.39
N MET A 67 16.18 24.22 -1.95
CA MET A 67 16.65 23.12 -2.82
C MET A 67 15.45 22.29 -3.36
N PRO A 68 15.48 21.74 -4.58
CA PRO A 68 14.41 20.86 -5.09
C PRO A 68 14.26 19.60 -4.23
N VAL A 69 13.06 19.06 -4.07
CA VAL A 69 12.79 17.79 -3.36
C VAL A 69 13.16 16.63 -4.28
N GLU A 70 13.92 15.68 -3.76
CA GLU A 70 14.40 14.54 -4.53
C GLU A 70 13.96 13.22 -3.88
N ALA A 71 13.85 12.14 -4.65
CA ALA A 71 13.45 10.83 -4.16
C ALA A 71 14.31 10.34 -2.98
N LYS A 72 15.61 10.63 -2.98
CA LYS A 72 16.55 10.29 -1.89
C LYS A 72 16.17 10.92 -0.53
N ASP A 73 15.49 12.08 -0.54
CA ASP A 73 15.07 12.75 0.70
C ASP A 73 13.97 11.96 1.41
N PHE A 74 13.15 11.24 0.62
CA PHE A 74 12.09 10.35 1.12
C PHE A 74 12.66 9.01 1.56
N SER A 75 13.54 8.39 0.77
CA SER A 75 14.17 7.10 1.10
C SER A 75 14.92 7.18 2.43
N ALA A 76 15.63 8.29 2.68
CA ALA A 76 16.30 8.54 3.96
C ALA A 76 15.35 8.63 5.17
N LYS A 77 14.04 8.76 4.94
CA LYS A 77 12.99 8.84 5.98
C LYS A 77 12.00 7.66 5.88
N SER A 78 12.40 6.57 5.22
CA SER A 78 11.58 5.36 5.03
C SER A 78 10.21 5.67 4.43
N ALA A 79 10.20 6.49 3.37
CA ALA A 79 9.00 6.80 2.60
C ALA A 79 9.30 6.69 1.10
N LEU A 80 8.30 6.37 0.31
CA LEU A 80 8.36 6.39 -1.14
C LEU A 80 8.17 7.83 -1.63
N PHE A 81 8.95 8.22 -2.63
CA PHE A 81 8.66 9.40 -3.42
C PHE A 81 7.51 9.09 -4.39
N LEU A 82 6.48 9.93 -4.41
CA LEU A 82 5.37 9.78 -5.33
C LEU A 82 5.38 10.91 -6.35
N PRO A 83 5.66 10.64 -7.63
CA PRO A 83 5.40 11.58 -8.71
C PRO A 83 3.95 12.05 -8.68
N ARG A 84 3.67 13.24 -9.21
CA ARG A 84 2.34 13.86 -9.13
C ARG A 84 1.23 12.93 -9.63
N GLU A 85 1.47 12.26 -10.73
CA GLU A 85 0.52 11.35 -11.39
C GLU A 85 0.27 10.05 -10.60
N ALA A 86 1.12 9.75 -9.60
CA ALA A 86 0.95 8.63 -8.69
C ALA A 86 0.40 9.07 -7.31
N GLN A 87 0.17 10.36 -7.10
CA GLN A 87 -0.42 10.85 -5.85
C GLN A 87 -1.91 10.56 -5.80
N TYR A 88 -2.38 10.08 -4.65
CA TYR A 88 -3.76 9.62 -4.52
C TYR A 88 -4.80 10.71 -4.74
N ASP A 89 -4.53 11.93 -4.29
CA ASP A 89 -5.39 13.09 -4.52
C ASP A 89 -5.46 13.49 -6.00
N TYR A 90 -4.39 13.30 -6.76
CA TYR A 90 -4.43 13.50 -8.21
C TYR A 90 -5.41 12.54 -8.87
N LEU A 91 -5.35 11.24 -8.52
CA LEU A 91 -6.22 10.21 -9.08
C LEU A 91 -7.70 10.45 -8.78
N VAL A 92 -8.02 10.86 -7.54
CA VAL A 92 -9.40 11.12 -7.11
C VAL A 92 -10.00 12.37 -7.76
N ASN A 93 -9.17 13.35 -8.11
CA ASN A 93 -9.62 14.63 -8.71
C ASN A 93 -9.54 14.64 -10.24
N LEU A 94 -9.34 13.50 -10.88
CA LEU A 94 -9.40 13.39 -12.34
C LEU A 94 -10.82 13.67 -12.87
N PRO A 95 -10.95 14.21 -14.09
CA PRO A 95 -12.26 14.39 -14.72
C PRO A 95 -12.90 13.03 -15.03
N GLU A 96 -14.23 12.97 -15.06
CA GLU A 96 -14.98 11.74 -15.39
C GLU A 96 -14.64 11.21 -16.79
N ASN A 97 -14.41 12.11 -17.74
CA ASN A 97 -13.99 11.73 -19.10
C ASN A 97 -12.46 11.83 -19.21
N ILE A 98 -11.76 10.74 -18.96
CA ILE A 98 -10.29 10.66 -19.02
C ILE A 98 -9.79 10.97 -20.44
N ALA A 99 -10.44 10.48 -21.49
CA ALA A 99 -10.03 10.71 -22.88
C ALA A 99 -9.97 12.20 -23.26
N SER A 100 -10.79 13.04 -22.61
CA SER A 100 -10.78 14.48 -22.84
C SER A 100 -9.65 15.24 -22.14
N ALA A 101 -8.93 14.60 -21.23
CA ALA A 101 -7.89 15.23 -20.41
C ALA A 101 -6.49 15.22 -21.05
N ASP A 102 -6.34 14.61 -22.24
CA ASP A 102 -5.07 14.47 -22.99
C ASP A 102 -3.90 13.95 -22.12
N LEU A 103 -4.18 12.98 -21.25
CA LEU A 103 -3.20 12.38 -20.36
C LEU A 103 -2.34 11.36 -21.13
N LYS A 104 -1.04 11.31 -20.80
CA LYS A 104 -0.09 10.39 -21.40
C LYS A 104 0.58 9.54 -20.33
N ASN A 105 0.78 8.25 -20.64
CA ASN A 105 1.54 7.35 -19.80
C ASN A 105 3.06 7.61 -19.91
N ILE A 106 3.85 6.86 -19.16
CA ILE A 106 5.33 6.93 -19.15
C ILE A 106 5.92 6.75 -20.55
N ALA A 107 5.29 5.95 -21.42
CA ALA A 107 5.73 5.71 -22.80
C ALA A 107 5.25 6.81 -23.79
N GLY A 108 4.55 7.84 -23.31
CA GLY A 108 4.01 8.94 -24.13
C GLY A 108 2.74 8.58 -24.91
N GLN A 109 2.11 7.45 -24.60
CA GLN A 109 0.84 7.00 -25.21
C GLN A 109 -0.34 7.66 -24.50
N ALA A 110 -1.38 8.01 -25.25
CA ALA A 110 -2.61 8.57 -24.69
C ALA A 110 -3.33 7.54 -23.81
N MET A 111 -3.83 7.99 -22.67
CA MET A 111 -4.66 7.20 -21.75
C MET A 111 -6.13 7.61 -21.90
N ASN A 112 -7.03 6.64 -22.04
CA ASN A 112 -8.43 6.86 -22.35
C ASN A 112 -9.38 6.36 -21.24
N SER A 113 -8.87 5.66 -20.25
CA SER A 113 -9.65 5.13 -19.11
C SER A 113 -8.96 5.41 -17.78
N LEU A 114 -9.74 5.41 -16.72
CA LEU A 114 -9.21 5.55 -15.35
C LEU A 114 -8.30 4.37 -14.99
N GLY A 115 -8.62 3.17 -15.48
CA GLY A 115 -7.79 1.99 -15.30
C GLY A 115 -6.38 2.15 -15.87
N GLU A 116 -6.25 2.75 -17.08
CA GLU A 116 -4.93 3.05 -17.66
C GLU A 116 -4.15 4.08 -16.83
N VAL A 117 -4.82 5.09 -16.29
CA VAL A 117 -4.17 6.08 -15.43
C VAL A 117 -3.68 5.46 -14.12
N VAL A 118 -4.48 4.58 -13.49
CA VAL A 118 -4.06 3.90 -12.26
C VAL A 118 -2.92 2.90 -12.54
N ASN A 119 -2.95 2.17 -13.67
CA ASN A 119 -1.83 1.32 -14.10
C ASN A 119 -0.54 2.14 -14.24
N ASN A 120 -0.61 3.29 -14.90
CA ASN A 120 0.52 4.21 -15.04
C ASN A 120 1.01 4.74 -13.67
N ALA A 121 0.11 5.02 -12.74
CA ALA A 121 0.47 5.42 -11.38
C ALA A 121 1.27 4.31 -10.65
N MET A 122 0.86 3.05 -10.78
CA MET A 122 1.58 1.91 -10.21
C MET A 122 2.98 1.76 -10.84
N GLU A 123 3.10 1.90 -12.15
CA GLU A 123 4.40 1.88 -12.83
C GLU A 123 5.32 3.01 -12.36
N LEU A 124 4.78 4.21 -12.18
CA LEU A 124 5.54 5.35 -11.65
C LEU A 124 6.06 5.10 -10.23
N VAL A 125 5.27 4.44 -9.37
CA VAL A 125 5.71 4.04 -8.03
C VAL A 125 6.81 3.00 -8.09
N GLU A 126 6.69 1.98 -8.93
CA GLU A 126 7.72 0.95 -9.11
C GLU A 126 9.06 1.52 -9.55
N GLN A 127 9.05 2.55 -10.41
CA GLN A 127 10.28 3.23 -10.84
C GLN A 127 11.02 3.94 -9.69
N GLN A 128 10.35 4.22 -8.57
CA GLN A 128 10.95 4.85 -7.41
C GLN A 128 11.54 3.86 -6.41
N SER A 129 11.33 2.55 -6.60
CA SER A 129 11.79 1.50 -5.68
C SER A 129 12.12 0.21 -6.44
N GLU A 130 13.39 -0.17 -6.44
CA GLU A 130 13.83 -1.44 -7.03
C GLU A 130 13.13 -2.66 -6.41
N GLN A 131 12.78 -2.59 -5.12
CA GLN A 131 12.09 -3.66 -4.41
C GLN A 131 10.64 -3.87 -4.89
N LEU A 132 10.02 -2.83 -5.45
CA LEU A 132 8.66 -2.88 -5.96
C LEU A 132 8.58 -3.15 -7.47
N ALA A 133 9.71 -3.26 -8.16
CA ALA A 133 9.73 -3.47 -9.61
C ALA A 133 8.97 -4.75 -10.02
N GLY A 134 7.89 -4.60 -10.79
CA GLY A 134 7.02 -5.70 -11.25
C GLY A 134 6.09 -6.27 -10.17
N VAL A 135 5.98 -5.64 -9.01
CA VAL A 135 5.21 -6.14 -7.85
C VAL A 135 3.78 -5.62 -7.83
N LEU A 136 3.58 -4.34 -8.16
CA LEU A 136 2.29 -3.70 -8.02
C LEU A 136 1.29 -4.18 -9.10
N PRO A 137 0.00 -4.33 -8.77
CA PRO A 137 -1.00 -4.77 -9.72
C PRO A 137 -1.21 -3.74 -10.85
N LYS A 138 -1.38 -4.22 -12.08
CA LYS A 138 -1.60 -3.41 -13.29
C LYS A 138 -2.80 -3.90 -14.10
N SER A 139 -3.77 -4.52 -13.44
CA SER A 139 -5.01 -5.04 -14.05
C SER A 139 -6.21 -4.12 -13.84
N TYR A 140 -5.98 -2.82 -13.64
CA TYR A 140 -7.07 -1.88 -13.37
C TYR A 140 -7.94 -1.58 -14.58
N THR A 141 -7.49 -1.91 -15.78
CA THR A 141 -8.32 -1.87 -17.00
C THR A 141 -9.42 -2.94 -17.05
N ASP A 142 -9.38 -3.94 -16.16
CA ASP A 142 -10.46 -4.93 -16.00
C ASP A 142 -11.66 -4.34 -15.22
N PHE A 143 -11.49 -3.18 -14.58
CA PHE A 143 -12.50 -2.45 -13.85
C PHE A 143 -13.19 -1.43 -14.76
N SER A 144 -14.49 -1.21 -14.57
CA SER A 144 -15.11 -0.03 -15.18
C SER A 144 -14.63 1.24 -14.49
N ASP A 145 -14.62 2.36 -15.22
CA ASP A 145 -14.19 3.66 -14.65
C ASP A 145 -15.07 4.08 -13.47
N GLU A 146 -16.38 3.75 -13.49
CA GLU A 146 -17.31 4.02 -12.39
C GLU A 146 -16.93 3.24 -11.13
N LEU A 147 -16.70 1.92 -11.27
CA LEU A 147 -16.32 1.04 -10.16
C LEU A 147 -14.99 1.50 -9.55
N LEU A 148 -14.01 1.78 -10.39
CA LEU A 148 -12.69 2.22 -9.95
C LEU A 148 -12.74 3.60 -9.30
N GLY A 149 -13.52 4.52 -9.85
CA GLY A 149 -13.76 5.85 -9.29
C GLY A 149 -14.41 5.79 -7.90
N GLU A 150 -15.38 4.90 -7.70
CA GLU A 150 -16.00 4.69 -6.38
C GLU A 150 -15.01 4.09 -5.37
N LEU A 151 -14.18 3.11 -5.75
CA LEU A 151 -13.15 2.56 -4.89
C LEU A 151 -12.14 3.63 -4.46
N LEU A 152 -11.67 4.44 -5.40
CA LEU A 152 -10.76 5.55 -5.09
C LEU A 152 -11.40 6.53 -4.09
N ARG A 153 -12.69 6.85 -4.22
CA ARG A 153 -13.41 7.74 -3.29
C ARG A 153 -13.59 7.12 -1.91
N ILE A 154 -13.94 5.84 -1.83
CA ILE A 154 -14.09 5.10 -0.56
C ILE A 154 -12.78 5.15 0.24
N PHE A 155 -11.66 4.90 -0.41
CA PHE A 155 -10.35 4.91 0.25
C PHE A 155 -9.77 6.33 0.42
N ASN A 156 -10.37 7.37 -0.15
CA ASN A 156 -10.01 8.77 0.10
C ASN A 156 -10.74 9.36 1.32
N ASN A 157 -10.99 8.56 2.33
CA ASN A 157 -11.66 9.01 3.55
C ASN A 157 -10.71 9.83 4.43
N ASN A 158 -11.13 11.04 4.81
CA ASN A 158 -10.35 11.93 5.69
C ASN A 158 -9.99 11.30 7.04
N ALA A 159 -10.82 10.38 7.53
CA ALA A 159 -10.52 9.64 8.76
C ALA A 159 -9.20 8.85 8.66
N LEU A 160 -8.75 8.50 7.44
CA LEU A 160 -7.46 7.85 7.21
C LEU A 160 -6.27 8.80 7.38
N ASP A 161 -6.45 10.10 7.15
CA ASP A 161 -5.39 11.10 7.29
C ASP A 161 -5.24 11.61 8.73
N GLU A 162 -6.33 11.65 9.48
CA GLU A 162 -6.34 12.16 10.87
C GLU A 162 -5.65 11.23 11.87
N VAL A 163 -5.54 9.95 11.56
CA VAL A 163 -5.14 8.92 12.53
C VAL A 163 -3.69 8.46 12.38
N GLY A 164 -2.97 8.97 11.37
CA GLY A 164 -1.57 8.62 11.12
C GLY A 164 -1.39 7.28 10.37
N GLY A 165 -0.16 7.05 9.87
CA GLY A 165 0.16 5.91 9.01
C GLY A 165 -0.14 4.51 9.59
N ASP A 166 -0.17 4.37 10.92
CA ASP A 166 -0.44 3.09 11.59
C ASP A 166 -1.88 2.56 11.34
N VAL A 167 -2.87 3.44 11.19
CA VAL A 167 -4.26 3.01 10.96
C VAL A 167 -4.48 2.50 9.54
N ILE A 168 -3.85 3.10 8.54
CA ILE A 168 -3.98 2.62 7.17
C ILE A 168 -3.31 1.25 7.03
N GLY A 169 -2.16 1.03 7.68
CA GLY A 169 -1.53 -0.29 7.77
C GLY A 169 -2.47 -1.34 8.38
N ARG A 170 -3.20 -0.98 9.45
CA ARG A 170 -4.22 -1.86 10.06
C ARG A 170 -5.39 -2.15 9.12
N ILE A 171 -5.84 -1.17 8.35
CA ILE A 171 -6.90 -1.36 7.34
C ILE A 171 -6.40 -2.29 6.23
N TYR A 172 -5.16 -2.09 5.76
CA TYR A 172 -4.54 -2.98 4.79
C TYR A 172 -4.51 -4.43 5.30
N GLU A 173 -4.01 -4.68 6.53
CA GLU A 173 -4.04 -5.99 7.17
C GLU A 173 -5.46 -6.56 7.30
N TYR A 174 -6.44 -5.72 7.64
CA TYR A 174 -7.83 -6.15 7.76
C TYR A 174 -8.39 -6.64 6.42
N PHE A 175 -8.16 -5.89 5.34
CA PHE A 175 -8.56 -6.29 4.00
C PHE A 175 -7.84 -7.55 3.55
N LEU A 176 -6.53 -7.64 3.78
CA LEU A 176 -5.73 -8.81 3.49
C LEU A 176 -6.31 -10.06 4.17
N ASN A 177 -6.64 -9.98 5.47
CA ASN A 177 -7.25 -11.07 6.22
C ASN A 177 -8.65 -11.46 5.71
N LYS A 178 -9.44 -10.49 5.25
CA LYS A 178 -10.77 -10.73 4.67
C LYS A 178 -10.68 -11.43 3.33
N PHE A 179 -9.83 -10.94 2.44
CA PHE A 179 -9.58 -11.56 1.13
C PHE A 179 -8.99 -12.96 1.28
N ALA A 180 -8.04 -13.14 2.19
CA ALA A 180 -7.46 -14.44 2.48
C ALA A 180 -8.49 -15.49 2.87
N LYS A 181 -9.47 -15.13 3.72
CA LYS A 181 -10.55 -16.03 4.09
C LYS A 181 -11.43 -16.42 2.90
N ASN A 182 -11.63 -15.50 1.98
CA ASN A 182 -12.44 -15.74 0.78
C ASN A 182 -11.68 -16.59 -0.26
N ILE A 183 -10.36 -16.41 -0.37
CA ILE A 183 -9.49 -17.15 -1.31
C ILE A 183 -9.07 -18.49 -0.71
N ALA A 184 -8.84 -18.60 0.59
CA ALA A 184 -8.41 -19.83 1.27
C ALA A 184 -9.39 -20.99 1.12
N SER A 185 -10.66 -20.71 0.79
CA SER A 185 -11.62 -21.75 0.44
C SER A 185 -11.28 -22.47 -0.87
N ASP A 186 -10.53 -21.80 -1.77
CA ASP A 186 -10.27 -22.33 -3.11
C ASP A 186 -8.85 -22.87 -3.30
N ASP A 187 -7.79 -22.26 -2.67
CA ASP A 187 -6.39 -22.56 -2.98
C ASP A 187 -5.52 -23.04 -1.80
N GLY A 188 -6.10 -23.28 -0.62
CA GLY A 188 -5.33 -23.76 0.54
C GLY A 188 -4.29 -22.75 1.08
N VAL A 189 -4.46 -21.47 0.80
CA VAL A 189 -3.61 -20.41 1.33
C VAL A 189 -4.01 -20.11 2.77
N PHE A 190 -3.14 -20.41 3.73
CA PHE A 190 -3.39 -20.14 5.14
C PHE A 190 -2.61 -18.92 5.61
N PHE A 191 -3.31 -17.96 6.21
CA PHE A 191 -2.67 -16.86 6.92
C PHE A 191 -2.42 -17.26 8.37
N THR A 192 -1.17 -17.14 8.82
CA THR A 192 -0.84 -17.38 10.22
C THR A 192 -1.55 -16.40 11.12
N PRO A 193 -2.32 -16.83 12.13
CA PRO A 193 -3.01 -15.94 13.03
C PRO A 193 -2.06 -14.95 13.70
N LYS A 194 -2.41 -13.66 13.74
CA LYS A 194 -1.59 -12.58 14.32
C LYS A 194 -1.15 -12.88 15.77
N SER A 195 -2.01 -13.55 16.55
CA SER A 195 -1.69 -13.97 17.91
C SER A 195 -0.52 -14.96 17.97
N LEU A 196 -0.47 -15.91 17.02
CA LEU A 196 0.61 -16.88 16.93
C LEU A 196 1.91 -16.21 16.49
N VAL A 197 1.85 -15.35 15.47
CA VAL A 197 3.01 -14.56 15.01
C VAL A 197 3.58 -13.71 16.14
N LYS A 198 2.73 -12.98 16.88
CA LYS A 198 3.13 -12.20 18.05
C LYS A 198 3.78 -13.06 19.13
N MET A 199 3.24 -14.23 19.39
CA MET A 199 3.83 -15.16 20.36
C MET A 199 5.25 -15.57 19.95
N ILE A 200 5.45 -15.94 18.68
CA ILE A 200 6.76 -16.32 18.14
C ILE A 200 7.75 -15.16 18.26
N VAL A 201 7.38 -13.97 17.82
CA VAL A 201 8.24 -12.77 17.88
C VAL A 201 8.61 -12.42 19.32
N ASN A 202 7.66 -12.50 20.27
CA ASN A 202 7.93 -12.24 21.67
C ASN A 202 8.83 -13.32 22.34
N ILE A 203 8.85 -14.54 21.83
CA ILE A 203 9.76 -15.59 22.29
C ILE A 203 11.18 -15.37 21.74
N LEU A 204 11.28 -14.96 20.47
CA LEU A 204 12.55 -14.72 19.78
C LEU A 204 13.24 -13.41 20.21
N GLU A 205 12.48 -12.41 20.64
CA GLU A 205 12.95 -11.08 21.05
C GLU A 205 13.99 -10.47 20.08
N PRO A 206 13.68 -10.37 18.78
CA PRO A 206 14.64 -9.87 17.80
C PRO A 206 14.94 -8.37 18.07
N THR A 207 16.21 -8.00 18.07
CA THR A 207 16.65 -6.61 18.25
C THR A 207 17.44 -6.08 17.07
N SER A 208 18.18 -6.94 16.38
CA SER A 208 18.99 -6.61 15.20
C SER A 208 19.43 -7.88 14.46
N GLY A 209 19.91 -7.69 13.22
CA GLY A 209 20.51 -8.75 12.41
C GLY A 209 19.62 -9.21 11.27
N VAL A 210 19.73 -10.49 10.91
CA VAL A 210 19.04 -11.09 9.76
C VAL A 210 17.95 -12.03 10.24
N LEU A 211 16.73 -11.82 9.71
CA LEU A 211 15.60 -12.73 9.91
C LEU A 211 15.25 -13.39 8.58
N LEU A 212 15.30 -14.71 8.55
CA LEU A 212 14.88 -15.52 7.40
C LEU A 212 13.57 -16.25 7.74
N ASP A 213 12.56 -16.05 6.88
CA ASP A 213 11.33 -16.83 6.89
C ASP A 213 11.24 -17.67 5.61
N PRO A 214 11.43 -19.00 5.68
CA PRO A 214 11.44 -19.87 4.50
C PRO A 214 10.04 -20.16 3.94
N ALA A 215 8.99 -19.66 4.56
CA ALA A 215 7.59 -19.80 4.14
C ALA A 215 6.81 -18.52 4.50
N CYS A 216 7.31 -17.37 4.06
CA CYS A 216 6.92 -16.06 4.58
C CYS A 216 5.47 -15.66 4.27
N GLY A 217 4.81 -16.32 3.32
CA GLY A 217 3.46 -15.94 2.92
C GLY A 217 3.38 -14.47 2.51
N SER A 218 2.45 -13.74 3.07
CA SER A 218 2.31 -12.28 2.88
C SER A 218 3.22 -11.42 3.78
N GLY A 219 4.22 -12.00 4.45
CA GLY A 219 5.19 -11.25 5.26
C GLY A 219 4.74 -10.90 6.68
N GLY A 220 3.69 -11.55 7.20
CA GLY A 220 3.17 -11.26 8.54
C GLY A 220 4.22 -11.35 9.66
N MET A 221 5.19 -12.27 9.56
CA MET A 221 6.29 -12.38 10.51
C MET A 221 7.21 -11.16 10.46
N PHE A 222 7.50 -10.64 9.27
CA PHE A 222 8.35 -9.46 9.08
C PHE A 222 7.72 -8.21 9.66
N VAL A 223 6.43 -7.99 9.40
CA VAL A 223 5.67 -6.85 9.93
C VAL A 223 5.67 -6.87 11.46
N GLN A 224 5.31 -8.00 12.07
CA GLN A 224 5.27 -8.10 13.54
C GLN A 224 6.67 -7.98 14.18
N THR A 225 7.71 -8.46 13.51
CA THR A 225 9.11 -8.26 13.95
C THR A 225 9.49 -6.78 13.86
N GLY A 226 9.14 -6.11 12.77
CA GLY A 226 9.35 -4.67 12.60
C GLY A 226 8.66 -3.85 13.69
N ASP A 227 7.39 -4.15 13.98
CA ASP A 227 6.63 -3.52 15.06
C ASP A 227 7.30 -3.73 16.42
N PHE A 228 7.69 -4.97 16.74
CA PHE A 228 8.35 -5.31 18.01
C PHE A 228 9.66 -4.52 18.20
N VAL A 229 10.50 -4.46 17.17
CA VAL A 229 11.78 -3.71 17.22
C VAL A 229 11.54 -2.21 17.40
N ASN A 230 10.53 -1.65 16.70
CA ASN A 230 10.18 -0.24 16.78
C ASN A 230 9.56 0.11 18.16
N GLU A 231 8.71 -0.77 18.73
CA GLU A 231 8.15 -0.62 20.09
C GLU A 231 9.25 -0.64 21.18
N ALA A 232 10.33 -1.37 20.95
CA ALA A 232 11.52 -1.36 21.82
C ALA A 232 12.38 -0.09 21.69
N GLY A 233 11.96 0.90 20.88
CA GLY A 233 12.68 2.17 20.66
C GLY A 233 13.85 2.07 19.68
N LEU A 234 13.98 0.94 18.98
CA LEU A 234 14.95 0.73 17.90
C LEU A 234 14.31 1.09 16.55
N GLN A 235 15.11 1.07 15.48
CA GLN A 235 14.60 1.30 14.12
C GLN A 235 14.79 0.04 13.28
N ALA A 236 13.71 -0.70 13.03
CA ALA A 236 13.74 -1.96 12.30
C ALA A 236 14.44 -1.80 10.93
N ASN A 237 14.15 -0.74 10.18
CA ASN A 237 14.72 -0.47 8.87
C ASN A 237 16.24 -0.28 8.84
N SER A 238 16.86 0.01 9.97
CA SER A 238 18.33 0.18 10.08
C SER A 238 19.02 -0.95 10.82
N SER A 239 18.28 -1.69 11.66
CA SER A 239 18.84 -2.74 12.52
C SER A 239 18.56 -4.15 12.01
N MET A 240 17.54 -4.32 11.15
CA MET A 240 17.09 -5.62 10.65
C MET A 240 17.26 -5.73 9.13
N THR A 241 17.52 -6.95 8.69
CA THR A 241 17.41 -7.35 7.27
C THR A 241 16.49 -8.56 7.19
N PHE A 242 15.49 -8.50 6.32
CA PHE A 242 14.49 -9.55 6.16
C PHE A 242 14.72 -10.31 4.86
N TYR A 243 14.71 -11.63 4.92
CA TYR A 243 14.70 -12.52 3.77
C TYR A 243 13.52 -13.46 3.86
N GLY A 244 12.72 -13.50 2.79
CA GLY A 244 11.59 -14.39 2.68
C GLY A 244 11.72 -15.36 1.51
N GLN A 245 11.17 -16.55 1.68
CA GLN A 245 10.94 -17.50 0.61
C GLN A 245 9.45 -17.79 0.55
N GLU A 246 8.85 -17.68 -0.63
CA GLU A 246 7.44 -17.99 -0.87
C GLU A 246 7.31 -18.69 -2.23
N LYS A 247 6.48 -19.73 -2.29
CA LYS A 247 6.25 -20.52 -3.51
C LYS A 247 5.20 -19.85 -4.42
N VAL A 248 4.21 -19.22 -3.82
CA VAL A 248 3.07 -18.62 -4.52
C VAL A 248 3.40 -17.16 -4.84
N GLU A 249 3.50 -16.83 -6.13
CA GLU A 249 3.85 -15.49 -6.60
C GLU A 249 2.96 -14.38 -6.01
N TYR A 250 1.65 -14.63 -5.94
CA TYR A 250 0.69 -13.72 -5.32
C TYR A 250 1.05 -13.36 -3.88
N ASN A 251 1.42 -14.35 -3.06
CA ASN A 251 1.83 -14.10 -1.67
C ASN A 251 3.17 -13.36 -1.59
N ALA A 252 4.10 -13.66 -2.50
CA ALA A 252 5.38 -12.96 -2.57
C ALA A 252 5.18 -11.48 -2.90
N GLN A 253 4.28 -11.15 -3.84
CA GLN A 253 3.90 -9.78 -4.15
C GLN A 253 3.28 -9.07 -2.93
N LEU A 254 2.36 -9.73 -2.22
CA LEU A 254 1.79 -9.19 -0.98
C LEU A 254 2.85 -8.96 0.10
N CYS A 255 3.83 -9.84 0.22
CA CYS A 255 4.93 -9.69 1.17
C CYS A 255 5.79 -8.44 0.87
N LEU A 256 6.03 -8.16 -0.40
CA LEU A 256 6.80 -6.98 -0.83
C LEU A 256 6.00 -5.67 -0.70
N MET A 257 4.68 -5.73 -0.76
CA MET A 257 3.79 -4.58 -0.53
C MET A 257 3.59 -4.29 0.97
N ASN A 258 3.79 -5.27 1.83
CA ASN A 258 3.52 -5.23 3.27
C ASN A 258 4.75 -4.76 4.07
#